data_e1c4c9c1ce9e4ab25e80727f67c2b9f6
#
_entry.id   e1c4c9c1ce9e4ab25e80727f67c2b9f6
#
_cell.length_a   1.000
_cell.length_b   1.000
_cell.length_c   1.000
_cell.angle_alpha   90.00
_cell.angle_beta   90.00
_cell.angle_gamma   90.00
#
_symmetry.space_group_name_H-M   'P 1'
#
loop_
_entity.id
_entity.type
_entity.pdbx_description
1 polymer ?
#
loop_
_entity_poly.entity_id
_entity_poly.type
_entity_poly.pdbx_seq_one_letter_code
_entity_poly.pdbx_strand_id
1 'polypeptide(L)'
;MISLDYLVHVGALIFLIAYLVRDQILLRALIVIGTIFYITYYLLMPEPLWSALAWNSLFVLINCVMIFLIYADRAKFSMSEDEEKLFGLFNTLSPGEFRKLMKISEWVVAEEKILITKLDEVPDKLYFILEGHAEINRMNKKFNIGPGVFIGELAFLTKNTATADVNLMRHSKSICWETNRLMGLLTRNPQMKIAFDALLNKDLAAKLAND
;
A
#
# COMPACT_ATOMS: atom_id res chain seq x y z
N MET A 1 24.17 -48.02 2.79
CA MET A 1 23.02 -47.69 1.92
C MET A 1 22.22 -46.62 2.68
N ILE A 2 22.19 -45.41 2.20
CA ILE A 2 21.42 -44.32 2.84
C ILE A 2 19.93 -44.68 2.61
N SER A 3 19.15 -44.86 3.66
CA SER A 3 17.73 -45.19 3.51
C SER A 3 16.98 -43.97 2.96
N LEU A 4 16.00 -44.18 2.07
CA LEU A 4 15.17 -43.13 1.49
C LEU A 4 14.47 -42.27 2.57
N ASP A 5 14.29 -42.84 3.77
CA ASP A 5 13.62 -42.18 4.89
C ASP A 5 14.32 -40.87 5.35
N TYR A 6 15.64 -40.74 5.09
CA TYR A 6 16.33 -39.46 5.38
C TYR A 6 15.72 -38.28 4.66
N LEU A 7 15.17 -38.45 3.46
CA LEU A 7 14.49 -37.38 2.74
C LEU A 7 13.28 -36.85 3.50
N VAL A 8 12.51 -37.78 4.11
CA VAL A 8 11.34 -37.41 4.94
C VAL A 8 11.78 -36.66 6.18
N HIS A 9 12.82 -37.11 6.88
CA HIS A 9 13.31 -36.44 8.08
C HIS A 9 13.89 -35.07 7.77
N VAL A 10 14.62 -34.89 6.66
CA VAL A 10 15.15 -33.60 6.22
C VAL A 10 13.99 -32.66 5.86
N GLY A 11 13.00 -33.12 5.10
CA GLY A 11 11.82 -32.34 4.76
C GLY A 11 11.05 -31.88 6.00
N ALA A 12 10.85 -32.81 6.97
CA ALA A 12 10.18 -32.49 8.24
C ALA A 12 10.94 -31.45 9.07
N LEU A 13 12.28 -31.57 9.14
CA LEU A 13 13.12 -30.59 9.83
C LEU A 13 13.02 -29.20 9.20
N ILE A 14 13.01 -29.13 7.86
CA ILE A 14 12.82 -27.86 7.14
C ILE A 14 11.46 -27.25 7.45
N PHE A 15 10.38 -28.04 7.50
CA PHE A 15 9.07 -27.56 7.91
C PHE A 15 9.04 -27.04 9.33
N LEU A 16 9.70 -27.74 10.26
CA LEU A 16 9.82 -27.27 11.64
C LEU A 16 10.49 -25.89 11.70
N ILE A 17 11.58 -25.70 10.94
CA ILE A 17 12.28 -24.40 10.84
C ILE A 17 11.36 -23.36 10.20
N ALA A 18 10.63 -23.72 9.14
CA ALA A 18 9.71 -22.82 8.45
C ALA A 18 8.68 -22.22 9.42
N TYR A 19 8.08 -23.04 10.30
CA TYR A 19 7.09 -22.57 11.27
C TYR A 19 7.63 -21.61 12.34
N LEU A 20 8.94 -21.54 12.53
CA LEU A 20 9.59 -20.59 13.43
C LEU A 20 9.90 -19.25 12.76
N VAL A 21 9.80 -19.17 11.44
CA VAL A 21 10.13 -17.98 10.66
C VAL A 21 8.94 -17.02 10.61
N ARG A 22 9.19 -15.73 10.89
CA ARG A 22 8.17 -14.68 10.83
C ARG A 22 8.02 -14.04 9.43
N ASP A 23 9.08 -14.06 8.63
CA ASP A 23 9.02 -13.54 7.27
C ASP A 23 8.24 -14.48 6.35
N GLN A 24 7.19 -13.95 5.72
CA GLN A 24 6.27 -14.74 4.88
C GLN A 24 6.92 -15.32 3.63
N ILE A 25 7.88 -14.61 3.02
CA ILE A 25 8.58 -15.10 1.82
C ILE A 25 9.48 -16.27 2.20
N LEU A 26 10.28 -16.08 3.26
CA LEU A 26 11.20 -17.12 3.74
C LEU A 26 10.45 -18.36 4.22
N LEU A 27 9.34 -18.19 4.96
CA LEU A 27 8.46 -19.29 5.37
C LEU A 27 7.99 -20.10 4.16
N ARG A 28 7.45 -19.44 3.14
CA ARG A 28 6.96 -20.13 1.93
C ARG A 28 8.08 -20.78 1.13
N ALA A 29 9.24 -20.15 1.04
CA ALA A 29 10.41 -20.73 0.38
C ALA A 29 10.87 -22.00 1.07
N LEU A 30 10.93 -22.01 2.40
CA LEU A 30 11.26 -23.21 3.18
C LEU A 30 10.20 -24.32 3.01
N ILE A 31 8.91 -23.97 2.97
CA ILE A 31 7.84 -24.94 2.68
C ILE A 31 8.04 -25.56 1.30
N VAL A 32 8.35 -24.79 0.27
CA VAL A 32 8.64 -25.30 -1.08
C VAL A 32 9.82 -26.26 -1.04
N ILE A 33 10.93 -25.89 -0.40
CA ILE A 33 12.12 -26.74 -0.29
C ILE A 33 11.78 -28.03 0.44
N GLY A 34 11.12 -27.99 1.59
CA GLY A 34 10.72 -29.17 2.35
C GLY A 34 9.79 -30.08 1.54
N THR A 35 8.83 -29.51 0.80
CA THR A 35 7.91 -30.27 -0.05
C THR A 35 8.65 -30.98 -1.20
N ILE A 36 9.71 -30.37 -1.76
CA ILE A 36 10.53 -31.04 -2.80
C ILE A 36 11.18 -32.32 -2.26
N PHE A 37 11.64 -32.33 -1.01
CA PHE A 37 12.16 -33.55 -0.39
C PHE A 37 11.09 -34.64 -0.29
N TYR A 38 9.85 -34.32 0.05
CA TYR A 38 8.74 -35.28 0.07
C TYR A 38 8.37 -35.76 -1.34
N ILE A 39 8.32 -34.87 -2.33
CA ILE A 39 8.08 -35.24 -3.73
C ILE A 39 9.16 -36.21 -4.19
N THR A 40 10.44 -35.92 -3.91
CA THR A 40 11.56 -36.82 -4.26
C THR A 40 11.43 -38.19 -3.59
N TYR A 41 11.07 -38.21 -2.30
CA TYR A 41 10.83 -39.46 -1.59
C TYR A 41 9.72 -40.28 -2.24
N TYR A 42 8.54 -39.72 -2.49
CA TYR A 42 7.41 -40.43 -3.09
C TYR A 42 7.67 -40.89 -4.53
N LEU A 43 8.50 -40.14 -5.26
CA LEU A 43 8.88 -40.50 -6.62
C LEU A 43 9.86 -41.69 -6.66
N LEU A 44 10.77 -41.77 -5.67
CA LEU A 44 11.80 -42.82 -5.61
C LEU A 44 11.32 -44.08 -4.90
N MET A 45 10.09 -44.14 -4.41
CA MET A 45 9.51 -45.38 -3.88
C MET A 45 9.38 -46.46 -4.99
N PRO A 46 9.49 -47.76 -4.66
CA PRO A 46 9.29 -48.85 -5.63
C PRO A 46 7.95 -48.73 -6.37
N GLU A 47 6.91 -48.28 -5.67
CA GLU A 47 5.61 -47.93 -6.24
C GLU A 47 5.32 -46.47 -5.92
N PRO A 48 5.45 -45.54 -6.91
CA PRO A 48 5.26 -44.13 -6.69
C PRO A 48 3.83 -43.82 -6.20
N LEU A 49 3.74 -42.99 -5.17
CA LEU A 49 2.45 -42.56 -4.61
C LEU A 49 1.89 -41.35 -5.38
N TRP A 50 1.23 -41.59 -6.50
CA TRP A 50 0.74 -40.58 -7.43
C TRP A 50 -0.19 -39.55 -6.77
N SER A 51 -1.06 -39.95 -5.84
CA SER A 51 -1.92 -39.05 -5.09
C SER A 51 -1.11 -38.06 -4.21
N ALA A 52 -0.08 -38.55 -3.53
CA ALA A 52 0.79 -37.72 -2.72
C ALA A 52 1.61 -36.76 -3.59
N LEU A 53 2.11 -37.23 -4.74
CA LEU A 53 2.82 -36.40 -5.71
C LEU A 53 1.94 -35.27 -6.23
N ALA A 54 0.69 -35.57 -6.60
CA ALA A 54 -0.25 -34.54 -7.10
C ALA A 54 -0.52 -33.43 -6.05
N TRP A 55 -0.83 -33.83 -4.81
CA TRP A 55 -1.10 -32.85 -3.75
C TRP A 55 0.13 -32.00 -3.37
N ASN A 56 1.31 -32.65 -3.25
CA ASN A 56 2.54 -31.92 -2.95
C ASN A 56 2.93 -30.96 -4.09
N SER A 57 2.74 -31.37 -5.35
CA SER A 57 2.95 -30.48 -6.50
C SER A 57 2.02 -29.28 -6.48
N LEU A 58 0.76 -29.47 -6.12
CA LEU A 58 -0.20 -28.37 -5.94
C LEU A 58 0.22 -27.43 -4.80
N PHE A 59 0.72 -27.95 -3.68
CA PHE A 59 1.23 -27.11 -2.58
C PHE A 59 2.45 -26.29 -3.01
N VAL A 60 3.39 -26.86 -3.78
CA VAL A 60 4.52 -26.12 -4.35
C VAL A 60 4.00 -25.00 -5.25
N LEU A 61 3.08 -25.29 -6.17
CA LEU A 61 2.51 -24.29 -7.08
C LEU A 61 1.87 -23.13 -6.31
N ILE A 62 1.01 -23.43 -5.33
CA ILE A 62 0.35 -22.40 -4.51
C ILE A 62 1.38 -21.53 -3.78
N ASN A 63 2.40 -22.12 -3.18
CA ASN A 63 3.41 -21.36 -2.47
C ASN A 63 4.26 -20.50 -3.42
N CYS A 64 4.62 -20.99 -4.61
CA CYS A 64 5.32 -20.21 -5.63
C CYS A 64 4.48 -19.01 -6.11
N VAL A 65 3.20 -19.22 -6.38
CA VAL A 65 2.27 -18.13 -6.75
C VAL A 65 2.20 -17.09 -5.63
N MET A 66 2.09 -17.52 -4.38
CA MET A 66 2.04 -16.59 -3.24
C MET A 66 3.35 -15.83 -3.02
N ILE A 67 4.52 -16.46 -3.22
CA ILE A 67 5.82 -15.76 -3.21
C ILE A 67 5.83 -14.69 -4.28
N PHE A 68 5.41 -15.02 -5.50
CA PHE A 68 5.34 -14.09 -6.62
C PHE A 68 4.41 -12.90 -6.30
N LEU A 69 3.22 -13.15 -5.75
CA LEU A 69 2.26 -12.09 -5.39
C LEU A 69 2.83 -11.16 -4.30
N ILE A 70 3.46 -11.72 -3.25
CA ILE A 70 4.09 -10.93 -2.18
C ILE A 70 5.25 -10.10 -2.75
N TYR A 71 6.07 -10.70 -3.61
CA TYR A 71 7.18 -9.99 -4.25
C TYR A 71 6.67 -8.86 -5.15
N ALA A 72 5.65 -9.14 -5.98
CA ALA A 72 5.03 -8.15 -6.85
C ALA A 72 4.39 -6.99 -6.06
N ASP A 73 3.83 -7.26 -4.88
CA ASP A 73 3.29 -6.21 -4.01
C ASP A 73 4.39 -5.33 -3.39
N ARG A 74 5.54 -5.93 -3.04
CA ARG A 74 6.69 -5.21 -2.46
C ARG A 74 7.55 -4.48 -3.50
N ALA A 75 7.46 -4.85 -4.78
CA ALA A 75 8.32 -4.28 -5.82
C ALA A 75 7.92 -2.84 -6.15
N LYS A 76 8.91 -1.94 -6.16
CA LYS A 76 8.77 -0.54 -6.59
C LYS A 76 8.88 -0.42 -8.12
N PHE A 77 8.10 -1.21 -8.88
CA PHE A 77 8.17 -1.16 -10.32
C PHE A 77 7.53 0.10 -10.90
N SER A 78 8.25 0.80 -11.79
CA SER A 78 7.73 1.85 -12.68
C SER A 78 7.02 3.02 -11.98
N MET A 79 7.61 3.63 -10.97
CA MET A 79 7.16 4.92 -10.47
C MET A 79 7.85 6.05 -11.25
N SER A 80 7.13 7.11 -11.59
CA SER A 80 7.73 8.36 -12.07
C SER A 80 8.49 9.07 -10.92
N GLU A 81 9.32 10.06 -11.26
CA GLU A 81 10.03 10.84 -10.21
C GLU A 81 9.08 11.48 -9.20
N ASP A 82 7.94 11.99 -9.66
CA ASP A 82 6.93 12.59 -8.78
C ASP A 82 6.24 11.55 -7.89
N GLU A 83 5.95 10.37 -8.45
CA GLU A 83 5.39 9.27 -7.68
C GLU A 83 6.38 8.73 -6.65
N GLU A 84 7.68 8.71 -6.96
CA GLU A 84 8.71 8.28 -6.02
C GLU A 84 8.86 9.28 -4.86
N LYS A 85 8.85 10.60 -5.16
CA LYS A 85 8.81 11.66 -4.14
C LYS A 85 7.58 11.53 -3.25
N LEU A 86 6.40 11.34 -3.86
CA LEU A 86 5.14 11.18 -3.15
C LEU A 86 5.13 9.91 -2.29
N PHE A 87 5.64 8.79 -2.82
CA PHE A 87 5.76 7.53 -2.07
C PHE A 87 6.67 7.67 -0.86
N GLY A 88 7.75 8.44 -0.97
CA GLY A 88 8.62 8.78 0.17
C GLY A 88 7.89 9.50 1.31
N LEU A 89 6.90 10.35 0.98
CA LEU A 89 6.05 11.03 1.95
C LEU A 89 4.96 10.11 2.52
N PHE A 90 4.48 9.16 1.73
CA PHE A 90 3.41 8.20 2.09
C PHE A 90 4.01 6.89 2.65
N ASN A 91 4.98 7.01 3.55
CA ASN A 91 5.81 5.92 4.07
C ASN A 91 5.06 4.87 4.93
N THR A 92 3.79 5.09 5.25
CA THR A 92 2.94 4.12 5.95
C THR A 92 2.31 3.09 5.00
N LEU A 93 2.29 3.39 3.69
CA LEU A 93 1.71 2.52 2.66
C LEU A 93 2.77 1.57 2.08
N SER A 94 2.37 0.33 1.80
CA SER A 94 3.18 -0.56 0.97
C SER A 94 3.22 -0.09 -0.49
N PRO A 95 4.22 -0.48 -1.31
CA PRO A 95 4.26 -0.12 -2.72
C PRO A 95 3.01 -0.55 -3.50
N GLY A 96 2.41 -1.69 -3.14
CA GLY A 96 1.17 -2.18 -3.75
C GLY A 96 -0.05 -1.33 -3.40
N GLU A 97 -0.16 -0.90 -2.14
CA GLU A 97 -1.22 0.01 -1.68
C GLU A 97 -1.08 1.39 -2.32
N PHE A 98 0.14 1.92 -2.38
CA PHE A 98 0.42 3.18 -3.05
C PHE A 98 0.02 3.13 -4.53
N ARG A 99 0.36 2.06 -5.27
CA ARG A 99 -0.09 1.90 -6.67
C ARG A 99 -1.61 1.87 -6.82
N LYS A 100 -2.35 1.26 -5.89
CA LYS A 100 -3.82 1.28 -5.90
C LYS A 100 -4.34 2.70 -5.70
N LEU A 101 -3.70 3.49 -4.83
CA LEU A 101 -4.03 4.89 -4.58
C LEU A 101 -3.78 5.74 -5.81
N MET A 102 -2.63 5.55 -6.48
CA MET A 102 -2.26 6.27 -7.71
C MET A 102 -3.20 5.98 -8.88
N LYS A 103 -3.73 4.76 -9.00
CA LYS A 103 -4.68 4.40 -10.07
C LYS A 103 -5.99 5.18 -10.05
N ILE A 104 -6.37 5.73 -8.91
CA ILE A 104 -7.61 6.51 -8.75
C ILE A 104 -7.35 7.99 -8.52
N SER A 105 -6.10 8.42 -8.62
CA SER A 105 -5.69 9.81 -8.45
C SER A 105 -5.66 10.56 -9.77
N GLU A 106 -5.69 11.88 -9.66
CA GLU A 106 -5.52 12.83 -10.75
C GLU A 106 -4.45 13.85 -10.37
N TRP A 107 -3.52 14.13 -11.30
CA TRP A 107 -2.55 15.20 -11.12
C TRP A 107 -3.18 16.55 -11.49
N VAL A 108 -2.94 17.56 -10.67
CA VAL A 108 -3.39 18.94 -10.89
C VAL A 108 -2.16 19.84 -10.87
N VAL A 109 -1.87 20.47 -12.01
CA VAL A 109 -0.85 21.51 -12.14
C VAL A 109 -1.56 22.83 -12.34
N ALA A 110 -1.36 23.75 -11.42
CA ALA A 110 -2.03 25.05 -11.45
C ALA A 110 -1.27 26.03 -12.37
N GLU A 111 -1.79 26.29 -13.56
CA GLU A 111 -1.28 27.32 -14.47
C GLU A 111 -1.70 28.72 -13.99
N GLU A 112 -2.81 28.80 -13.28
CA GLU A 112 -3.35 29.99 -12.62
C GLU A 112 -3.88 29.63 -11.22
N LYS A 113 -4.40 30.62 -10.48
CA LYS A 113 -5.01 30.37 -9.17
C LYS A 113 -6.31 29.57 -9.32
N ILE A 114 -6.39 28.39 -8.68
CA ILE A 114 -7.53 27.46 -8.75
C ILE A 114 -8.15 27.30 -7.36
N LEU A 115 -9.45 27.55 -7.22
CA LEU A 115 -10.20 27.22 -6.01
C LEU A 115 -10.37 25.70 -5.92
N ILE A 116 -9.84 25.08 -4.86
CA ILE A 116 -9.87 23.61 -4.67
C ILE A 116 -10.81 23.17 -3.54
N THR A 117 -11.10 24.04 -2.56
CA THR A 117 -12.17 23.83 -1.57
C THR A 117 -12.88 25.15 -1.33
N LYS A 118 -14.18 25.10 -1.04
CA LYS A 118 -14.99 26.26 -0.73
C LYS A 118 -15.62 26.11 0.65
N LEU A 119 -15.57 27.20 1.43
CA LEU A 119 -16.13 27.25 2.78
C LEU A 119 -17.61 26.81 2.77
N ASP A 120 -18.00 26.02 3.78
CA ASP A 120 -19.35 25.49 3.99
C ASP A 120 -19.88 24.52 2.91
N GLU A 121 -19.06 24.19 1.89
CA GLU A 121 -19.40 23.15 0.90
C GLU A 121 -18.67 21.83 1.23
N VAL A 122 -19.28 20.69 0.85
CA VAL A 122 -18.65 19.38 0.99
C VAL A 122 -17.65 19.18 -0.15
N PRO A 123 -16.33 19.00 0.13
CA PRO A 123 -15.35 18.81 -0.93
C PRO A 123 -15.53 17.48 -1.66
N ASP A 124 -15.61 17.53 -2.96
CA ASP A 124 -15.68 16.33 -3.81
C ASP A 124 -14.36 15.58 -3.88
N LYS A 125 -13.25 16.26 -3.61
CA LYS A 125 -11.89 15.73 -3.73
C LYS A 125 -11.06 16.03 -2.49
N LEU A 126 -10.18 15.08 -2.16
CA LEU A 126 -9.09 15.25 -1.21
C LEU A 126 -7.82 15.57 -2.02
N TYR A 127 -7.11 16.61 -1.65
CA TYR A 127 -5.88 17.07 -2.32
C TYR A 127 -4.66 16.84 -1.44
N PHE A 128 -3.49 16.62 -2.07
CA PHE A 128 -2.19 16.67 -1.42
C PHE A 128 -1.26 17.55 -2.25
N ILE A 129 -0.68 18.56 -1.64
CA ILE A 129 0.24 19.50 -2.30
C ILE A 129 1.63 18.86 -2.35
N LEU A 130 2.14 18.58 -3.56
CA LEU A 130 3.48 18.04 -3.75
C LEU A 130 4.52 19.14 -3.88
N GLU A 131 4.22 20.20 -4.65
CA GLU A 131 5.10 21.33 -4.91
C GLU A 131 4.31 22.64 -4.93
N GLY A 132 4.96 23.75 -4.58
CA GLY A 132 4.32 25.06 -4.52
C GLY A 132 3.60 25.31 -3.21
N HIS A 133 2.46 26.02 -3.26
CA HIS A 133 1.71 26.40 -2.06
C HIS A 133 0.23 26.64 -2.37
N ALA A 134 -0.59 26.64 -1.31
CA ALA A 134 -1.98 27.04 -1.36
C ALA A 134 -2.25 28.23 -0.42
N GLU A 135 -3.16 29.11 -0.83
CA GLU A 135 -3.69 30.20 -0.01
C GLU A 135 -4.98 29.73 0.66
N ILE A 136 -5.00 29.73 1.98
CA ILE A 136 -6.17 29.42 2.79
C ILE A 136 -6.81 30.75 3.23
N ASN A 137 -8.10 30.89 3.01
CA ASN A 137 -8.88 32.03 3.50
C ASN A 137 -9.92 31.51 4.52
N ARG A 138 -9.69 31.87 5.79
CA ARG A 138 -10.55 31.47 6.91
C ARG A 138 -10.82 32.68 7.79
N MET A 139 -12.10 33.00 8.05
CA MET A 139 -12.52 34.13 8.91
C MET A 139 -11.85 35.45 8.53
N ASN A 140 -11.80 35.79 7.25
CA ASN A 140 -11.12 36.97 6.68
C ASN A 140 -9.60 37.04 6.92
N LYS A 141 -8.96 35.95 7.37
CA LYS A 141 -7.52 35.85 7.46
C LYS A 141 -7.00 34.96 6.31
N LYS A 142 -5.96 35.44 5.66
CA LYS A 142 -5.28 34.73 4.60
C LYS A 142 -3.93 34.24 5.09
N PHE A 143 -3.61 32.99 4.85
CA PHE A 143 -2.29 32.44 5.13
C PHE A 143 -1.92 31.42 4.06
N ASN A 144 -0.64 31.27 3.82
CA ASN A 144 -0.12 30.30 2.84
C ASN A 144 0.31 29.03 3.56
N ILE A 145 0.00 27.90 2.93
CA ILE A 145 0.48 26.58 3.35
C ILE A 145 1.36 25.99 2.25
N GLY A 146 2.52 25.47 2.64
CA GLY A 146 3.52 24.91 1.72
C GLY A 146 3.20 23.47 1.27
N PRO A 147 4.16 22.83 0.60
CA PRO A 147 4.00 21.45 0.14
C PRO A 147 4.06 20.43 1.30
N GLY A 148 3.66 19.19 1.01
CA GLY A 148 3.70 18.09 1.97
C GLY A 148 2.45 17.98 2.85
N VAL A 149 1.34 18.63 2.50
CA VAL A 149 0.12 18.70 3.30
C VAL A 149 -1.12 18.28 2.52
N PHE A 150 -2.08 17.71 3.22
CA PHE A 150 -3.41 17.43 2.68
C PHE A 150 -4.31 18.69 2.76
N ILE A 151 -5.25 18.81 1.82
CA ILE A 151 -6.31 19.81 1.84
C ILE A 151 -7.66 19.10 1.68
N GLY A 152 -8.60 19.42 2.57
CA GLY A 152 -9.91 18.78 2.64
C GLY A 152 -9.95 17.55 3.55
N GLU A 153 -8.84 17.25 4.25
CA GLU A 153 -8.70 16.08 5.13
C GLU A 153 -9.68 16.10 6.31
N LEU A 154 -9.95 17.27 6.87
CA LEU A 154 -10.91 17.40 7.97
C LEU A 154 -12.32 17.05 7.51
N ALA A 155 -12.75 17.58 6.38
CA ALA A 155 -14.05 17.28 5.78
C ALA A 155 -14.13 15.79 5.38
N PHE A 156 -13.04 15.21 4.84
CA PHE A 156 -12.97 13.81 4.48
C PHE A 156 -13.16 12.89 5.70
N LEU A 157 -12.49 13.16 6.82
CA LEU A 157 -12.55 12.35 8.03
C LEU A 157 -13.88 12.52 8.78
N THR A 158 -14.38 13.76 8.89
CA THR A 158 -15.58 14.08 9.68
C THR A 158 -16.87 14.00 8.88
N LYS A 159 -16.78 13.93 7.54
CA LYS A 159 -17.91 14.04 6.60
C LYS A 159 -18.68 15.38 6.72
N ASN A 160 -18.01 16.39 7.21
CA ASN A 160 -18.55 17.74 7.31
C ASN A 160 -18.17 18.60 6.09
N THR A 161 -18.63 19.84 6.06
CA THR A 161 -18.25 20.82 5.06
C THR A 161 -16.81 21.32 5.27
N ALA A 162 -16.22 21.93 4.25
CA ALA A 162 -14.91 22.57 4.34
C ALA A 162 -14.96 23.78 5.30
N THR A 163 -13.90 23.98 6.06
CA THR A 163 -13.78 25.03 7.08
C THR A 163 -13.12 26.30 6.56
N ALA A 164 -12.72 26.31 5.28
CA ALA A 164 -12.06 27.46 4.63
C ALA A 164 -12.16 27.36 3.11
N ASP A 165 -12.06 28.51 2.44
CA ASP A 165 -11.72 28.55 1.02
C ASP A 165 -10.24 28.28 0.85
N VAL A 166 -9.86 27.35 -0.02
CA VAL A 166 -8.47 27.08 -0.34
C VAL A 166 -8.24 27.20 -1.83
N ASN A 167 -7.25 28.00 -2.19
CA ASN A 167 -6.83 28.22 -3.56
C ASN A 167 -5.44 27.63 -3.76
N LEU A 168 -5.31 26.74 -4.72
CA LEU A 168 -4.00 26.28 -5.21
C LEU A 168 -3.38 27.40 -6.04
N MET A 169 -2.18 27.82 -5.69
CA MET A 169 -1.53 28.98 -6.33
C MET A 169 -0.80 28.55 -7.61
N ARG A 170 -0.60 29.51 -8.49
CA ARG A 170 0.11 29.30 -9.77
C ARG A 170 1.44 28.59 -9.57
N HIS A 171 1.79 27.71 -10.50
CA HIS A 171 2.98 26.84 -10.49
C HIS A 171 3.03 25.83 -9.34
N SER A 172 1.90 25.61 -8.67
CA SER A 172 1.78 24.53 -7.68
C SER A 172 1.36 23.21 -8.35
N LYS A 173 1.90 22.10 -7.84
CA LYS A 173 1.59 20.75 -8.26
C LYS A 173 0.96 19.99 -7.11
N SER A 174 -0.19 19.44 -7.34
CA SER A 174 -0.92 18.62 -6.38
C SER A 174 -1.43 17.34 -7.00
N ILE A 175 -1.72 16.38 -6.16
CA ILE A 175 -2.45 15.18 -6.54
C ILE A 175 -3.78 15.17 -5.80
N CYS A 176 -4.83 14.68 -6.43
CA CYS A 176 -6.15 14.62 -5.79
C CYS A 176 -6.85 13.28 -6.03
N TRP A 177 -7.77 12.97 -5.15
CA TRP A 177 -8.62 11.79 -5.20
C TRP A 177 -10.07 12.21 -5.04
N GLU A 178 -10.93 11.72 -5.89
CA GLU A 178 -12.38 11.83 -5.70
C GLU A 178 -12.77 11.12 -4.39
N THR A 179 -13.44 11.82 -3.50
CA THR A 179 -13.79 11.38 -2.13
C THR A 179 -14.50 10.01 -2.14
N ASN A 180 -15.50 9.83 -3.02
CA ASN A 180 -16.27 8.59 -3.08
C ASN A 180 -15.42 7.39 -3.57
N ARG A 181 -14.56 7.59 -4.57
CA ARG A 181 -13.66 6.54 -5.08
C ARG A 181 -12.61 6.16 -4.03
N LEU A 182 -12.04 7.14 -3.36
CA LEU A 182 -11.07 6.93 -2.28
C LEU A 182 -11.71 6.16 -1.12
N MET A 183 -12.88 6.58 -0.64
CA MET A 183 -13.64 5.87 0.39
C MET A 183 -13.94 4.43 -0.01
N GLY A 184 -14.38 4.19 -1.25
CA GLY A 184 -14.64 2.86 -1.79
C GLY A 184 -13.40 1.97 -1.82
N LEU A 185 -12.22 2.53 -2.18
CA LEU A 185 -10.94 1.82 -2.15
C LEU A 185 -10.53 1.45 -0.72
N LEU A 186 -10.60 2.40 0.21
CA LEU A 186 -10.22 2.21 1.61
C LEU A 186 -11.13 1.20 2.33
N THR A 187 -12.44 1.24 2.06
CA THR A 187 -13.40 0.29 2.63
C THR A 187 -13.11 -1.16 2.21
N ARG A 188 -12.67 -1.37 0.97
CA ARG A 188 -12.31 -2.70 0.45
C ARG A 188 -10.92 -3.18 0.91
N ASN A 189 -10.08 -2.30 1.47
CA ASN A 189 -8.73 -2.59 1.91
C ASN A 189 -8.49 -2.07 3.33
N PRO A 190 -8.92 -2.80 4.38
CA PRO A 190 -8.86 -2.30 5.77
C PRO A 190 -7.45 -1.95 6.26
N GLN A 191 -6.42 -2.70 5.87
CA GLN A 191 -5.03 -2.39 6.23
C GLN A 191 -4.57 -1.08 5.60
N MET A 192 -4.86 -0.87 4.32
CA MET A 192 -4.59 0.38 3.61
C MET A 192 -5.34 1.56 4.25
N LYS A 193 -6.57 1.34 4.71
CA LYS A 193 -7.35 2.37 5.42
C LYS A 193 -6.62 2.82 6.68
N ILE A 194 -6.17 1.89 7.52
CA ILE A 194 -5.42 2.20 8.75
C ILE A 194 -4.15 3.01 8.42
N ALA A 195 -3.39 2.58 7.40
CA ALA A 195 -2.17 3.26 6.98
C ALA A 195 -2.45 4.68 6.44
N PHE A 196 -3.53 4.84 5.67
CA PHE A 196 -3.94 6.13 5.11
C PHE A 196 -4.49 7.08 6.21
N ASP A 197 -5.32 6.58 7.12
CA ASP A 197 -5.82 7.34 8.28
C ASP A 197 -4.64 7.83 9.15
N ALA A 198 -3.58 7.02 9.30
CA ALA A 198 -2.36 7.44 10.00
C ALA A 198 -1.64 8.60 9.32
N LEU A 199 -1.61 8.65 7.97
CA LEU A 199 -1.06 9.80 7.22
C LEU A 199 -1.86 11.07 7.47
N LEU A 200 -3.20 10.98 7.37
CA LEU A 200 -4.08 12.13 7.60
C LEU A 200 -3.97 12.66 9.02
N ASN A 201 -3.94 11.77 10.02
CA ASN A 201 -3.80 12.15 11.42
C ASN A 201 -2.44 12.81 11.71
N LYS A 202 -1.36 12.33 11.08
CA LYS A 202 -0.04 12.94 11.18
C LYS A 202 -0.04 14.36 10.60
N ASP A 203 -0.67 14.57 9.44
CA ASP A 203 -0.80 15.87 8.80
C ASP A 203 -1.61 16.84 9.69
N LEU A 204 -2.77 16.41 10.20
CA LEU A 204 -3.59 17.20 11.12
C LEU A 204 -2.84 17.59 12.39
N ALA A 205 -2.12 16.64 12.99
CA ALA A 205 -1.31 16.92 14.18
C ALA A 205 -0.22 17.95 13.90
N ALA A 206 0.44 17.89 12.73
CA ALA A 206 1.44 18.87 12.34
C ALA A 206 0.84 20.28 12.11
N LYS A 207 -0.35 20.36 11.52
CA LYS A 207 -1.07 21.63 11.35
C LYS A 207 -1.44 22.26 12.69
N LEU A 208 -2.00 21.46 13.63
CA LEU A 208 -2.38 21.94 14.96
C LEU A 208 -1.20 22.37 15.83
N ALA A 209 -0.01 21.83 15.60
CA ALA A 209 1.20 22.22 16.32
C ALA A 209 1.80 23.55 15.81
N ASN A 210 1.41 24.01 14.62
CA ASN A 210 1.92 25.23 13.98
C ASN A 210 0.90 26.39 13.97
N ASP A 211 -0.33 26.16 14.46
CA ASP A 211 -1.36 27.20 14.73
C ASP A 211 -1.16 27.82 16.13
#